data_1b39b0a27b20e3700cd0e2efb83a1ace
#
_entry.id   1b39b0a27b20e3700cd0e2efb83a1ace
#
_cell.length_a   1.000
_cell.length_b   1.000
_cell.length_c   1.000
_cell.angle_alpha   90.00
_cell.angle_beta   90.00
_cell.angle_gamma   90.00
#
_symmetry.space_group_name_H-M   'P 1'
#
loop_
_entity.id
_entity.type
_entity.pdbx_description
1 polymer ?
#
loop_
_entity_poly.entity_id
_entity_poly.type
_entity_poly.pdbx_seq_one_letter_code
_entity_poly.pdbx_strand_id
1 'polypeptide(L)'
;FQTGLNALAKLTNGKVYVGVRSGSVVSGMKGVEIVEVEGPHPAANVGVQINHIKPVNKGEVVWTVNPADVIVIGRLFNKGVADFSRMVAITGSETTERGYVKTISGCTIKSLVNGKVLGQEHIRIISGNVLTGTKVNMDGYLGAYDNQITVIPEGDETHEFLGFAMPRFNQFSASHSYFSWLGTSKEYVIDARIKGGKR
;
A
#
# COMPACT_ATOMS: atom_id res chain seq x y z
N PHE A 1 -4.55 4.04 19.80
CA PHE A 1 -3.22 3.71 19.29
C PHE A 1 -2.24 3.46 20.43
N GLN A 2 -2.14 4.39 21.41
CA GLN A 2 -1.23 4.24 22.56
C GLN A 2 -1.40 2.90 23.31
N THR A 3 -2.64 2.49 23.57
CA THR A 3 -2.94 1.21 24.23
C THR A 3 -2.41 0.01 23.45
N GLY A 4 -2.53 0.05 22.10
CA GLY A 4 -1.96 -0.98 21.24
C GLY A 4 -0.44 -1.05 21.30
N LEU A 5 0.23 0.12 21.32
CA LEU A 5 1.68 0.19 21.50
C LEU A 5 2.11 -0.34 22.87
N ASN A 6 1.39 0.01 23.92
CA ASN A 6 1.65 -0.50 25.27
C ASN A 6 1.52 -2.03 25.35
N ALA A 7 0.51 -2.59 24.66
CA ALA A 7 0.33 -4.05 24.59
C ALA A 7 1.51 -4.71 23.86
N LEU A 8 1.91 -4.17 22.70
CA LEU A 8 3.05 -4.68 21.94
C LEU A 8 4.35 -4.61 22.73
N ALA A 9 4.56 -3.54 23.49
CA ALA A 9 5.75 -3.39 24.35
C ALA A 9 5.83 -4.44 25.45
N LYS A 10 4.71 -5.07 25.84
CA LYS A 10 4.70 -6.19 26.81
C LYS A 10 5.04 -7.54 26.18
N LEU A 11 4.97 -7.66 24.86
CA LEU A 11 5.24 -8.91 24.15
C LEU A 11 6.73 -9.09 23.81
N THR A 12 7.55 -8.08 24.01
CA THR A 12 8.98 -8.13 23.69
C THR A 12 9.83 -7.56 24.81
N ASN A 13 11.02 -8.10 24.98
CA ASN A 13 12.07 -7.53 25.84
C ASN A 13 12.86 -6.42 25.10
N GLY A 14 12.67 -6.31 23.78
CA GLY A 14 13.29 -5.30 22.96
C GLY A 14 12.53 -3.99 22.95
N LYS A 15 13.10 -3.00 22.28
CA LYS A 15 12.45 -1.70 22.07
C LYS A 15 11.39 -1.81 20.97
N VAL A 16 10.29 -1.06 21.13
CA VAL A 16 9.30 -0.83 20.08
C VAL A 16 9.62 0.48 19.38
N TYR A 17 9.84 0.42 18.08
CA TYR A 17 10.13 1.58 17.25
C TYR A 17 8.87 1.97 16.45
N VAL A 18 8.62 3.25 16.34
CA VAL A 18 7.52 3.78 15.52
C VAL A 18 8.10 4.78 14.53
N GLY A 19 8.17 4.38 13.25
CA GLY A 19 8.57 5.27 12.18
C GLY A 19 7.45 6.25 11.84
N VAL A 20 7.73 7.53 11.86
CA VAL A 20 6.75 8.60 11.60
C VAL A 20 7.33 9.64 10.66
N ARG A 21 6.45 10.31 9.92
CA ARG A 21 6.83 11.56 9.25
C ARG A 21 6.87 12.69 10.25
N SER A 22 7.79 13.63 10.08
CA SER A 22 7.87 14.84 10.91
C SER A 22 6.52 15.56 11.01
N GLY A 23 6.16 15.99 12.22
CA GLY A 23 4.87 16.61 12.51
C GLY A 23 3.66 15.65 12.57
N SER A 24 3.88 14.35 12.60
CA SER A 24 2.81 13.36 12.75
C SER A 24 2.16 13.44 14.14
N VAL A 25 0.85 13.26 14.19
CA VAL A 25 0.07 13.20 15.47
C VAL A 25 0.51 12.05 16.39
N VAL A 26 1.19 11.04 15.85
CA VAL A 26 1.71 9.89 16.62
C VAL A 26 3.10 10.14 17.20
N SER A 27 3.75 11.26 16.90
CA SER A 27 5.07 11.61 17.46
C SER A 27 5.06 11.81 18.97
N GLY A 28 3.89 12.04 19.59
CA GLY A 28 3.72 12.18 21.03
C GLY A 28 3.48 10.88 21.81
N MET A 29 3.58 9.72 21.18
CA MET A 29 3.34 8.44 21.87
C MET A 29 4.43 8.14 22.89
N LYS A 30 4.05 7.52 24.01
CA LYS A 30 4.93 7.23 25.14
C LYS A 30 5.31 5.75 25.21
N GLY A 31 6.45 5.44 25.83
CA GLY A 31 6.90 4.05 26.04
C GLY A 31 7.42 3.36 24.79
N VAL A 32 7.69 4.11 23.73
CA VAL A 32 8.23 3.64 22.45
C VAL A 32 9.29 4.62 21.94
N GLU A 33 10.14 4.15 21.05
CA GLU A 33 11.12 4.99 20.34
C GLU A 33 10.49 5.55 19.08
N ILE A 34 10.30 6.86 19.03
CA ILE A 34 9.81 7.55 17.84
C ILE A 34 11.00 7.86 16.94
N VAL A 35 10.93 7.45 15.68
CA VAL A 35 11.94 7.72 14.67
C VAL A 35 11.31 8.51 13.54
N GLU A 36 11.76 9.72 13.32
CA GLU A 36 11.34 10.51 12.18
C GLU A 36 12.03 10.00 10.92
N VAL A 37 11.22 9.79 9.88
CA VAL A 37 11.66 9.26 8.59
C VAL A 37 11.21 10.22 7.51
N GLU A 38 12.18 10.71 6.74
CA GLU A 38 11.95 11.58 5.58
C GLU A 38 12.70 11.04 4.36
N GLY A 39 12.22 11.38 3.19
CA GLY A 39 12.87 11.05 1.92
C GLY A 39 11.89 10.53 0.87
N PRO A 40 12.39 10.36 -0.36
CA PRO A 40 11.63 9.74 -1.44
C PRO A 40 11.43 8.24 -1.17
N HIS A 41 10.52 7.62 -1.93
CA HIS A 41 10.44 6.16 -1.95
C HIS A 41 11.84 5.55 -2.24
N PRO A 42 12.33 4.55 -1.48
CA PRO A 42 11.58 3.66 -0.57
C PRO A 42 11.67 3.99 0.94
N ALA A 43 11.90 5.22 1.36
CA ALA A 43 12.05 5.58 2.78
C ALA A 43 10.90 5.09 3.68
N ALA A 44 9.67 5.00 3.14
CA ALA A 44 8.50 4.49 3.86
C ALA A 44 8.48 2.96 4.04
N ASN A 45 9.32 2.22 3.34
CA ASN A 45 9.36 0.77 3.47
C ASN A 45 9.96 0.36 4.81
N VAL A 46 9.23 -0.47 5.56
CA VAL A 46 9.64 -0.87 6.92
C VAL A 46 11.00 -1.57 6.95
N GLY A 47 11.34 -2.37 5.93
CA GLY A 47 12.66 -2.99 5.84
C GLY A 47 13.80 -1.98 5.69
N VAL A 48 13.59 -0.89 4.96
CA VAL A 48 14.55 0.22 4.84
C VAL A 48 14.70 0.92 6.19
N GLN A 49 13.59 1.20 6.87
CA GLN A 49 13.61 1.81 8.20
C GLN A 49 14.36 0.92 9.21
N ILE A 50 14.09 -0.38 9.24
CA ILE A 50 14.79 -1.34 10.11
C ILE A 50 16.29 -1.30 9.85
N ASN A 51 16.70 -1.31 8.58
CA ASN A 51 18.13 -1.29 8.23
C ASN A 51 18.84 -0.01 8.72
N HIS A 52 18.16 1.13 8.72
CA HIS A 52 18.72 2.39 9.19
C HIS A 52 18.67 2.56 10.71
N ILE A 53 17.64 2.02 11.37
CA ILE A 53 17.44 2.19 12.82
C ILE A 53 18.25 1.15 13.59
N LYS A 54 18.06 -0.12 13.24
CA LYS A 54 18.75 -1.25 13.87
C LYS A 54 18.76 -2.43 12.88
N PRO A 55 19.83 -2.60 12.10
CA PRO A 55 19.96 -3.74 11.19
C PRO A 55 19.80 -5.07 11.94
N VAL A 56 19.13 -6.01 11.30
CA VAL A 56 18.90 -7.36 11.87
C VAL A 56 20.08 -8.26 11.53
N ASN A 57 20.73 -8.83 12.54
CA ASN A 57 21.82 -9.74 12.40
C ASN A 57 21.36 -11.21 12.51
N LYS A 58 22.25 -12.15 12.18
CA LYS A 58 21.98 -13.58 12.31
C LYS A 58 21.56 -13.94 13.75
N GLY A 59 20.39 -14.56 13.88
CA GLY A 59 19.82 -14.96 15.18
C GLY A 59 18.90 -13.91 15.83
N GLU A 60 18.86 -12.69 15.29
CA GLU A 60 17.89 -11.67 15.73
C GLU A 60 16.57 -11.81 14.99
N VAL A 61 15.48 -11.45 15.65
CA VAL A 61 14.12 -11.45 15.09
C VAL A 61 13.48 -10.09 15.30
N VAL A 62 12.91 -9.53 14.25
CA VAL A 62 12.14 -8.29 14.30
C VAL A 62 10.71 -8.57 13.82
N TRP A 63 9.73 -8.13 14.58
CA TRP A 63 8.33 -8.16 14.21
C TRP A 63 7.91 -6.79 13.70
N THR A 64 7.18 -6.78 12.59
CA THR A 64 6.58 -5.57 12.05
C THR A 64 5.07 -5.64 12.19
N VAL A 65 4.44 -4.54 12.59
CA VAL A 65 3.00 -4.43 12.77
C VAL A 65 2.50 -3.19 12.04
N ASN A 66 1.47 -3.36 11.22
CA ASN A 66 0.85 -2.25 10.52
C ASN A 66 0.12 -1.33 11.52
N PRO A 67 0.17 0.00 11.37
CA PRO A 67 -0.54 0.94 12.23
C PRO A 67 -2.05 0.65 12.40
N ALA A 68 -2.71 0.16 11.35
CA ALA A 68 -4.12 -0.23 11.42
C ALA A 68 -4.34 -1.39 12.40
N ASP A 69 -3.42 -2.34 12.43
CA ASP A 69 -3.50 -3.50 13.34
C ASP A 69 -3.18 -3.11 14.79
N VAL A 70 -2.28 -2.13 15.00
CA VAL A 70 -2.06 -1.52 16.34
C VAL A 70 -3.35 -0.89 16.87
N ILE A 71 -4.17 -0.27 16.00
CA ILE A 71 -5.47 0.28 16.40
C ILE A 71 -6.43 -0.86 16.81
N VAL A 72 -6.48 -1.96 16.06
CA VAL A 72 -7.32 -3.12 16.39
C VAL A 72 -6.91 -3.72 17.74
N ILE A 73 -5.62 -3.91 17.98
CA ILE A 73 -5.08 -4.36 19.27
C ILE A 73 -5.49 -3.41 20.40
N GLY A 74 -5.32 -2.10 20.18
CA GLY A 74 -5.70 -1.10 21.17
C GLY A 74 -7.21 -1.08 21.50
N ARG A 75 -8.06 -1.30 20.49
CA ARG A 75 -9.51 -1.41 20.68
C ARG A 75 -9.87 -2.65 21.50
N LEU A 76 -9.23 -3.78 21.25
CA LEU A 76 -9.43 -5.01 22.02
C LEU A 76 -9.18 -4.77 23.51
N PHE A 77 -8.05 -4.17 23.87
CA PHE A 77 -7.72 -3.90 25.27
C PHE A 77 -8.58 -2.81 25.92
N ASN A 78 -9.06 -1.84 25.13
CA ASN A 78 -9.92 -0.77 25.66
C ASN A 78 -11.39 -1.22 25.82
N LYS A 79 -11.89 -2.08 24.92
CA LYS A 79 -13.32 -2.44 24.84
C LYS A 79 -13.62 -3.87 25.24
N GLY A 80 -12.60 -4.74 25.34
CA GLY A 80 -12.77 -6.18 25.56
C GLY A 80 -13.36 -6.94 24.36
N VAL A 81 -13.49 -6.29 23.20
CA VAL A 81 -14.07 -6.87 21.97
C VAL A 81 -13.13 -6.64 20.80
N ALA A 82 -12.94 -7.66 19.99
CA ALA A 82 -12.16 -7.57 18.75
C ALA A 82 -12.95 -6.80 17.68
N ASP A 83 -12.56 -5.55 17.45
CA ASP A 83 -13.14 -4.68 16.42
C ASP A 83 -12.18 -4.58 15.23
N PHE A 84 -12.41 -5.38 14.20
CA PHE A 84 -11.61 -5.43 12.97
C PHE A 84 -12.00 -4.36 11.95
N SER A 85 -12.78 -3.35 12.33
CA SER A 85 -13.09 -2.24 11.43
C SER A 85 -11.84 -1.44 11.08
N ARG A 86 -11.70 -1.09 9.80
CA ARG A 86 -10.60 -0.29 9.27
C ARG A 86 -11.05 0.63 8.14
N MET A 87 -10.25 1.62 7.86
CA MET A 87 -10.39 2.45 6.66
C MET A 87 -9.61 1.82 5.52
N VAL A 88 -10.25 1.67 4.37
CA VAL A 88 -9.65 1.15 3.13
C VAL A 88 -9.73 2.22 2.07
N ALA A 89 -8.62 2.50 1.40
CA ALA A 89 -8.56 3.41 0.27
C ALA A 89 -9.03 2.69 -1.01
N ILE A 90 -9.90 3.33 -1.78
CA ILE A 90 -10.26 2.93 -3.14
C ILE A 90 -9.49 3.83 -4.09
N THR A 91 -8.66 3.25 -4.94
CA THR A 91 -7.71 3.97 -5.81
C THR A 91 -7.63 3.32 -7.19
N GLY A 92 -7.00 4.02 -8.12
CA GLY A 92 -6.76 3.54 -9.48
C GLY A 92 -7.45 4.40 -10.53
N SER A 93 -7.01 4.26 -11.78
CA SER A 93 -7.57 5.01 -12.92
C SER A 93 -8.96 4.53 -13.31
N GLU A 94 -9.25 3.25 -13.08
CA GLU A 94 -10.49 2.59 -13.48
C GLU A 94 -11.59 2.67 -12.40
N THR A 95 -11.47 3.55 -11.43
CA THR A 95 -12.51 3.82 -10.44
C THR A 95 -13.23 5.13 -10.74
N THR A 96 -14.57 5.12 -10.64
CA THR A 96 -15.41 6.32 -10.77
C THR A 96 -15.31 7.22 -9.54
N GLU A 97 -15.15 6.60 -8.37
CA GLU A 97 -15.05 7.29 -7.09
C GLU A 97 -13.80 6.82 -6.35
N ARG A 98 -12.88 7.74 -6.10
CA ARG A 98 -11.68 7.53 -5.28
C ARG A 98 -11.93 8.07 -3.88
N GLY A 99 -11.44 7.38 -2.86
CA GLY A 99 -11.64 7.85 -1.49
C GLY A 99 -11.43 6.76 -0.45
N TYR A 100 -11.94 7.01 0.74
CA TYR A 100 -11.81 6.09 1.86
C TYR A 100 -13.16 5.53 2.28
N VAL A 101 -13.22 4.23 2.49
CA VAL A 101 -14.41 3.52 2.94
C VAL A 101 -14.11 2.82 4.25
N LYS A 102 -14.99 2.99 5.23
CA LYS A 102 -14.93 2.21 6.48
C LYS A 102 -15.53 0.83 6.24
N THR A 103 -14.77 -0.19 6.51
CA THR A 103 -15.16 -1.60 6.33
C THR A 103 -14.54 -2.47 7.41
N ILE A 104 -14.65 -3.78 7.29
CA ILE A 104 -14.00 -4.76 8.13
C ILE A 104 -12.84 -5.45 7.37
N SER A 105 -11.85 -5.93 8.09
CA SER A 105 -10.76 -6.73 7.52
C SER A 105 -11.33 -7.98 6.84
N GLY A 106 -10.84 -8.30 5.64
CA GLY A 106 -11.30 -9.45 4.88
C GLY A 106 -12.68 -9.32 4.25
N CYS A 107 -13.20 -8.08 4.07
CA CYS A 107 -14.46 -7.85 3.35
C CYS A 107 -14.35 -8.28 1.88
N THR A 108 -15.48 -8.58 1.26
CA THR A 108 -15.51 -8.92 -0.17
C THR A 108 -15.13 -7.73 -1.03
N ILE A 109 -14.38 -7.97 -2.10
CA ILE A 109 -14.01 -6.95 -3.09
C ILE A 109 -15.26 -6.30 -3.67
N LYS A 110 -16.26 -7.10 -4.00
CA LYS A 110 -17.55 -6.63 -4.53
C LYS A 110 -18.20 -5.58 -3.64
N SER A 111 -18.14 -5.72 -2.30
CA SER A 111 -18.73 -4.73 -1.40
C SER A 111 -18.05 -3.36 -1.44
N LEU A 112 -16.78 -3.31 -1.89
CA LEU A 112 -15.99 -2.08 -1.96
C LEU A 112 -16.11 -1.38 -3.32
N VAL A 113 -16.11 -2.13 -4.41
CA VAL A 113 -15.97 -1.58 -5.78
C VAL A 113 -17.19 -1.77 -6.68
N ASN A 114 -18.24 -2.47 -6.23
CA ASN A 114 -19.44 -2.66 -7.03
C ASN A 114 -20.09 -1.31 -7.39
N GLY A 115 -20.32 -1.07 -8.68
CA GLY A 115 -20.83 0.21 -9.18
C GLY A 115 -19.84 1.37 -9.15
N LYS A 116 -18.58 1.12 -8.75
CA LYS A 116 -17.53 2.15 -8.65
C LYS A 116 -16.39 1.93 -9.64
N VAL A 117 -16.51 1.01 -10.56
CA VAL A 117 -15.53 0.74 -11.62
C VAL A 117 -16.04 1.21 -12.96
N LEU A 118 -15.15 1.72 -13.81
CA LEU A 118 -15.49 2.26 -15.13
C LEU A 118 -15.90 1.17 -16.13
N GLY A 119 -15.45 -0.07 -15.93
CA GLY A 119 -15.82 -1.24 -16.72
C GLY A 119 -15.73 -2.50 -15.88
N GLN A 120 -16.18 -3.62 -16.43
CA GLN A 120 -16.03 -4.93 -15.77
C GLN A 120 -15.00 -5.82 -16.51
N GLU A 121 -14.71 -5.48 -17.74
CA GLU A 121 -13.76 -6.16 -18.61
C GLU A 121 -12.45 -5.37 -18.69
N HIS A 122 -11.35 -6.05 -18.98
CA HIS A 122 -10.02 -5.45 -19.19
C HIS A 122 -9.49 -4.61 -18.01
N ILE A 123 -9.99 -4.87 -16.80
CA ILE A 123 -9.51 -4.24 -15.57
C ILE A 123 -8.78 -5.24 -14.67
N ARG A 124 -7.79 -4.75 -13.95
CA ARG A 124 -7.12 -5.48 -12.89
C ARG A 124 -7.48 -4.88 -11.55
N ILE A 125 -8.08 -5.71 -10.71
CA ILE A 125 -8.35 -5.37 -9.31
C ILE A 125 -7.21 -5.94 -8.47
N ILE A 126 -6.61 -5.09 -7.64
CA ILE A 126 -5.46 -5.42 -6.81
C ILE A 126 -5.84 -5.17 -5.36
N SER A 127 -5.74 -6.20 -4.52
CA SER A 127 -5.71 -6.04 -3.07
C SER A 127 -4.34 -5.49 -2.68
N GLY A 128 -4.30 -4.28 -2.15
CA GLY A 128 -3.08 -3.53 -1.93
C GLY A 128 -2.75 -2.55 -3.07
N ASN A 129 -1.48 -2.19 -3.18
CA ASN A 129 -0.97 -1.26 -4.18
C ASN A 129 -0.41 -1.98 -5.43
N VAL A 130 -0.07 -1.21 -6.46
CA VAL A 130 0.44 -1.76 -7.74
C VAL A 130 1.82 -2.41 -7.65
N LEU A 131 2.60 -2.14 -6.60
CA LEU A 131 3.97 -2.64 -6.44
C LEU A 131 4.03 -3.97 -5.71
N THR A 132 3.22 -4.14 -4.66
CA THR A 132 3.31 -5.28 -3.73
C THR A 132 1.98 -6.00 -3.54
N GLY A 133 0.88 -5.48 -4.10
CA GLY A 133 -0.45 -6.05 -3.96
C GLY A 133 -0.66 -7.31 -4.81
N THR A 134 -1.74 -8.00 -4.53
CA THR A 134 -2.13 -9.25 -5.19
C THR A 134 -3.34 -9.04 -6.07
N LYS A 135 -3.32 -9.56 -7.30
CA LYS A 135 -4.50 -9.58 -8.19
C LYS A 135 -5.61 -10.40 -7.53
N VAL A 136 -6.80 -9.84 -7.49
CA VAL A 136 -8.01 -10.47 -6.94
C VAL A 136 -9.17 -10.34 -7.92
N ASN A 137 -10.13 -11.26 -7.80
CA ASN A 137 -11.37 -11.20 -8.58
C ASN A 137 -12.46 -10.46 -7.80
N MET A 138 -13.53 -10.04 -8.49
CA MET A 138 -14.67 -9.37 -7.86
C MET A 138 -15.30 -10.18 -6.72
N ASP A 139 -15.34 -11.49 -6.83
CA ASP A 139 -15.88 -12.40 -5.82
C ASP A 139 -14.83 -12.76 -4.72
N GLY A 140 -13.63 -12.23 -4.82
CA GLY A 140 -12.57 -12.41 -3.85
C GLY A 140 -12.70 -11.52 -2.62
N TYR A 141 -11.68 -11.55 -1.78
CA TYR A 141 -11.63 -10.82 -0.52
C TYR A 141 -10.42 -9.90 -0.45
N LEU A 142 -10.56 -8.81 0.29
CA LEU A 142 -9.44 -7.93 0.62
C LEU A 142 -8.48 -8.67 1.54
N GLY A 143 -7.19 -8.62 1.23
CA GLY A 143 -6.15 -9.21 2.08
C GLY A 143 -6.20 -8.68 3.51
N ALA A 144 -5.92 -9.55 4.48
CA ALA A 144 -6.06 -9.23 5.90
C ALA A 144 -5.23 -8.02 6.34
N TYR A 145 -4.09 -7.79 5.68
CA TYR A 145 -3.17 -6.69 5.99
C TYR A 145 -3.27 -5.52 5.01
N ASP A 146 -4.12 -5.62 3.99
CA ASP A 146 -4.27 -4.57 2.98
C ASP A 146 -5.23 -3.49 3.47
N ASN A 147 -4.83 -2.22 3.27
CA ASN A 147 -5.62 -1.05 3.59
C ASN A 147 -6.00 -0.25 2.33
N GLN A 148 -5.84 -0.86 1.18
CA GLN A 148 -6.06 -0.24 -0.13
C GLN A 148 -6.55 -1.28 -1.11
N ILE A 149 -7.43 -0.87 -2.01
CA ILE A 149 -7.77 -1.56 -3.23
C ILE A 149 -7.42 -0.65 -4.41
N THR A 150 -6.81 -1.22 -5.43
CA THR A 150 -6.38 -0.48 -6.61
C THR A 150 -6.98 -1.11 -7.86
N VAL A 151 -7.61 -0.30 -8.70
CA VAL A 151 -8.20 -0.76 -9.97
C VAL A 151 -7.52 -0.01 -11.11
N ILE A 152 -6.87 -0.77 -11.99
CA ILE A 152 -6.12 -0.25 -13.15
C ILE A 152 -6.47 -1.04 -14.40
N PRO A 153 -6.16 -0.54 -15.62
CA PRO A 153 -6.31 -1.31 -16.84
C PRO A 153 -5.49 -2.60 -16.80
N GLU A 154 -6.05 -3.71 -17.25
CA GLU A 154 -5.30 -4.96 -17.43
C GLU A 154 -4.25 -4.83 -18.55
N GLY A 155 -4.57 -4.07 -19.60
CA GLY A 155 -3.69 -3.84 -20.74
C GLY A 155 -3.56 -5.05 -21.68
N ASP A 156 -4.48 -5.99 -21.61
CA ASP A 156 -4.54 -7.22 -22.41
C ASP A 156 -5.00 -6.99 -23.84
N GLU A 157 -5.70 -5.89 -24.12
CA GLU A 157 -6.12 -5.49 -25.45
C GLU A 157 -4.98 -4.94 -26.33
N THR A 158 -3.86 -4.57 -25.71
CA THR A 158 -2.76 -3.93 -26.43
C THR A 158 -1.74 -4.97 -26.89
N HIS A 159 -1.79 -5.31 -28.18
CA HIS A 159 -0.83 -6.15 -28.84
C HIS A 159 0.23 -5.28 -29.53
N GLU A 160 1.45 -5.29 -29.05
CA GLU A 160 2.55 -4.49 -29.59
C GLU A 160 3.68 -5.36 -30.09
N PHE A 161 3.97 -5.21 -31.37
CA PHE A 161 5.19 -5.74 -31.97
C PHE A 161 6.29 -4.68 -31.82
N LEU A 162 7.44 -5.06 -31.26
CA LEU A 162 8.56 -4.15 -30.98
C LEU A 162 8.24 -2.96 -30.04
N GLY A 163 7.31 -3.15 -29.10
CA GLY A 163 6.93 -2.11 -28.15
C GLY A 163 8.08 -1.49 -27.33
N PHE A 164 9.19 -2.22 -27.18
CA PHE A 164 10.41 -1.73 -26.51
C PHE A 164 11.16 -0.65 -27.33
N ALA A 165 10.96 -0.60 -28.63
CA ALA A 165 11.60 0.39 -29.52
C ALA A 165 10.75 1.64 -29.78
N MET A 166 9.53 1.69 -29.26
CA MET A 166 8.63 2.81 -29.44
C MET A 166 9.07 4.04 -28.62
N PRO A 167 8.98 5.27 -29.16
CA PRO A 167 9.42 6.48 -28.45
C PRO A 167 8.56 6.83 -27.22
N ARG A 168 7.28 6.51 -27.19
CA ARG A 168 6.33 6.58 -26.09
C ARG A 168 6.42 7.84 -25.23
N PHE A 169 6.12 8.96 -25.79
CA PHE A 169 6.18 10.28 -25.11
C PHE A 169 5.25 10.38 -23.91
N ASN A 170 4.17 9.62 -23.87
CA ASN A 170 3.11 9.67 -22.85
C ASN A 170 3.11 8.48 -21.88
N GLN A 171 4.20 7.72 -21.80
CA GLN A 171 4.31 6.59 -20.89
C GLN A 171 5.48 6.76 -19.93
N PHE A 172 5.27 6.41 -18.66
CA PHE A 172 6.32 6.47 -17.67
C PHE A 172 7.43 5.47 -17.94
N SER A 173 8.68 5.89 -17.81
CA SER A 173 9.84 5.03 -17.95
C SER A 173 10.81 5.28 -16.80
N ALA A 174 10.91 4.33 -15.89
CA ALA A 174 11.83 4.39 -14.76
C ALA A 174 13.30 4.28 -15.23
N SER A 175 13.56 3.55 -16.31
CA SER A 175 14.91 3.38 -16.91
C SER A 175 15.27 4.44 -17.92
N HIS A 176 14.40 5.44 -18.14
CA HIS A 176 14.58 6.49 -19.14
C HIS A 176 14.77 5.98 -20.58
N SER A 177 14.26 4.78 -20.87
CA SER A 177 14.34 4.18 -22.22
C SER A 177 13.31 4.74 -23.19
N TYR A 178 12.28 5.48 -22.69
CA TYR A 178 11.31 6.17 -23.51
C TYR A 178 11.59 7.69 -23.51
N PHE A 179 11.10 8.36 -24.53
CA PHE A 179 11.25 9.81 -24.67
C PHE A 179 10.17 10.60 -23.94
N SER A 180 9.62 10.05 -22.87
CA SER A 180 8.59 10.69 -22.03
C SER A 180 9.07 12.02 -21.39
N TRP A 181 10.38 12.19 -21.24
CA TRP A 181 10.99 13.43 -20.80
C TRP A 181 10.84 14.58 -21.82
N LEU A 182 10.58 14.29 -23.11
CA LEU A 182 10.21 15.28 -24.13
C LEU A 182 8.70 15.56 -24.14
N GLY A 183 7.90 14.76 -23.43
CA GLY A 183 6.47 14.95 -23.32
C GLY A 183 6.10 16.05 -22.34
N THR A 184 4.89 16.59 -22.49
CA THR A 184 4.34 17.64 -21.61
C THR A 184 3.58 17.08 -20.41
N SER A 185 3.23 15.78 -20.43
CA SER A 185 2.48 15.11 -19.37
C SER A 185 3.35 14.88 -18.14
N LYS A 186 2.84 15.26 -16.96
CA LYS A 186 3.43 14.95 -15.66
C LYS A 186 2.75 13.79 -14.96
N GLU A 187 1.62 13.31 -15.48
CA GLU A 187 0.84 12.20 -14.98
C GLU A 187 0.75 11.12 -16.04
N TYR A 188 0.90 9.88 -15.62
CA TYR A 188 0.91 8.72 -16.51
C TYR A 188 -0.07 7.67 -16.02
N VAL A 189 -0.86 7.12 -16.94
CA VAL A 189 -1.71 5.96 -16.66
C VAL A 189 -0.83 4.73 -16.51
N ILE A 190 -1.02 4.00 -15.43
CA ILE A 190 -0.34 2.74 -15.16
C ILE A 190 -1.31 1.61 -15.45
N ASP A 191 -0.92 0.71 -16.36
CA ASP A 191 -1.60 -0.55 -16.64
C ASP A 191 -0.82 -1.75 -16.08
N ALA A 192 -1.39 -2.94 -16.17
CA ALA A 192 -0.79 -4.16 -15.66
C ALA A 192 0.18 -4.86 -16.62
N ARG A 193 0.48 -4.28 -17.78
CA ARG A 193 1.40 -4.88 -18.74
C ARG A 193 2.82 -4.99 -18.20
N ILE A 194 3.43 -6.16 -18.37
CA ILE A 194 4.83 -6.40 -18.05
C ILE A 194 5.74 -5.86 -19.16
N LYS A 195 5.27 -5.92 -20.41
CA LYS A 195 6.05 -5.52 -21.58
C LYS A 195 5.78 -4.05 -21.93
N GLY A 196 6.82 -3.29 -22.04
CA GLY A 196 6.85 -2.04 -22.79
C GLY A 196 6.37 -0.79 -22.09
N GLY A 197 5.82 -0.82 -20.89
CA GLY A 197 5.24 0.38 -20.29
C GLY A 197 5.97 0.97 -19.09
N LYS A 198 6.76 0.19 -18.40
CA LYS A 198 7.22 0.54 -17.04
C LYS A 198 8.71 0.31 -16.81
N ARG A 199 9.47 0.43 -17.84
CA ARG A 199 10.93 0.25 -17.74
C ARG A 199 11.67 1.57 -17.60
#